data_0b5b0a200908191cb625603d17ac48f3
#
_entry.id   0b5b0a200908191cb625603d17ac48f3
#
_cell.length_a   1.000
_cell.length_b   1.000
_cell.length_c   1.000
_cell.angle_alpha   90.00
_cell.angle_beta   90.00
_cell.angle_gamma   90.00
#
_symmetry.space_group_name_H-M   'P 1'
#
loop_
_entity.id
_entity.type
_entity.pdbx_description
1 polymer ?
#
loop_
_entity_poly.entity_id
_entity_poly.type
_entity_poly.pdbx_seq_one_letter_code
_entity_poly.pdbx_strand_id
1 'polypeptide(L)'
;TFTTLNLARIFASSGKKVLVVDFDMHKPKVHKELELDNQIGNSTNLSVKTNFDKSKVEIEKNLFIITSGPVPPNPSELVLSNQVKELFDYAQKNYDYFFIDTPPIGYITDALVLSSLVDHSIFVMNTNFAKKKSLNFLEEIIEKSKIRSNALILNGVRKNRFKYYYGKYGYGYGYGYGYGYGYGYGYGSENK
;
A
#
# COMPACT_ATOMS: atom_id res chain seq x y z
N THR A 1 -0.65 1.19 4.32
CA THR A 1 -1.71 2.16 3.97
C THR A 1 -1.23 3.21 2.97
N PHE A 2 -0.25 4.07 3.31
CA PHE A 2 0.22 5.14 2.39
C PHE A 2 0.60 4.63 1.00
N THR A 3 1.41 3.58 0.91
CA THR A 3 1.83 3.00 -0.37
C THR A 3 0.64 2.42 -1.14
N THR A 4 -0.24 1.70 -0.46
CA THR A 4 -1.44 1.09 -1.04
C THR A 4 -2.34 2.15 -1.68
N LEU A 5 -2.65 3.22 -0.94
CA LEU A 5 -3.52 4.30 -1.44
C LEU A 5 -2.90 5.04 -2.62
N ASN A 6 -1.59 5.34 -2.58
CA ASN A 6 -0.93 6.05 -3.68
C ASN A 6 -0.79 5.19 -4.94
N LEU A 7 -0.49 3.90 -4.81
CA LEU A 7 -0.51 2.99 -5.96
C LEU A 7 -1.91 2.90 -6.56
N ALA A 8 -2.94 2.71 -5.74
CA ALA A 8 -4.32 2.64 -6.20
C ALA A 8 -4.75 3.90 -6.97
N ARG A 9 -4.34 5.09 -6.50
CA ARG A 9 -4.57 6.36 -7.20
C ARG A 9 -3.92 6.41 -8.58
N ILE A 10 -2.69 5.91 -8.71
CA ILE A 10 -1.97 5.88 -9.99
C ILE A 10 -2.75 5.03 -11.00
N PHE A 11 -3.21 3.84 -10.59
CA PHE A 11 -4.01 2.97 -11.46
C PHE A 11 -5.36 3.59 -11.81
N ALA A 12 -6.06 4.19 -10.85
CA ALA A 12 -7.33 4.87 -11.09
C ALA A 12 -7.15 6.06 -12.06
N SER A 13 -6.08 6.85 -11.90
CA SER A 13 -5.75 7.96 -12.80
C SER A 13 -5.44 7.51 -14.23
N SER A 14 -4.98 6.26 -14.42
CA SER A 14 -4.80 5.66 -15.75
C SER A 14 -6.11 5.15 -16.38
N GLY A 15 -7.25 5.40 -15.76
CA GLY A 15 -8.57 5.00 -16.24
C GLY A 15 -9.02 3.62 -15.81
N LYS A 16 -8.28 2.95 -14.93
CA LYS A 16 -8.63 1.62 -14.39
C LYS A 16 -9.59 1.74 -13.22
N LYS A 17 -10.55 0.84 -13.14
CA LYS A 17 -11.48 0.76 -12.01
C LYS A 17 -10.84 0.01 -10.86
N VAL A 18 -10.61 0.67 -9.74
CA VAL A 18 -9.81 0.18 -8.63
C VAL A 18 -10.63 0.10 -7.35
N LEU A 19 -10.54 -1.04 -6.65
CA LEU A 19 -11.05 -1.22 -5.30
C LEU A 19 -9.87 -1.36 -4.32
N VAL A 20 -9.93 -0.63 -3.21
CA VAL A 20 -9.04 -0.84 -2.05
C VAL A 20 -9.89 -1.30 -0.87
N VAL A 21 -9.47 -2.36 -0.21
CA VAL A 21 -10.11 -2.86 1.02
C VAL A 21 -9.10 -2.88 2.15
N ASP A 22 -9.45 -2.24 3.27
CA ASP A 22 -8.66 -2.24 4.49
C ASP A 22 -8.93 -3.54 5.29
N PHE A 23 -7.91 -4.40 5.35
CA PHE A 23 -7.89 -5.61 6.16
C PHE A 23 -7.13 -5.44 7.48
N ASP A 24 -6.61 -4.24 7.79
CA ASP A 24 -6.06 -3.99 9.13
C ASP A 24 -7.19 -3.75 10.14
N MET A 25 -7.89 -4.83 10.50
CA MET A 25 -8.97 -4.80 11.48
C MET A 25 -8.47 -4.68 12.93
N HIS A 26 -7.14 -4.71 13.16
CA HIS A 26 -6.54 -4.53 14.49
C HIS A 26 -6.25 -3.06 14.80
N LYS A 27 -5.69 -2.32 13.83
CA LYS A 27 -5.35 -0.90 13.96
C LYS A 27 -5.68 -0.15 12.68
N PRO A 28 -6.96 -0.01 12.33
CA PRO A 28 -7.39 0.57 11.08
C PRO A 28 -6.89 2.00 10.89
N LYS A 29 -6.41 2.30 9.68
CA LYS A 29 -5.83 3.61 9.35
C LYS A 29 -6.42 4.24 8.09
N VAL A 30 -6.91 3.44 7.13
CA VAL A 30 -7.42 3.95 5.86
C VAL A 30 -8.51 4.99 6.07
N HIS A 31 -9.48 4.73 6.95
CA HIS A 31 -10.55 5.66 7.25
C HIS A 31 -10.07 6.99 7.84
N LYS A 32 -8.98 6.96 8.65
CA LYS A 32 -8.39 8.17 9.24
C LYS A 32 -7.63 9.00 8.21
N GLU A 33 -6.85 8.33 7.34
CA GLU A 33 -6.06 8.99 6.28
C GLU A 33 -6.97 9.65 5.23
N LEU A 34 -8.19 9.16 5.05
CA LEU A 34 -9.15 9.62 4.05
C LEU A 34 -10.34 10.36 4.65
N GLU A 35 -10.38 10.55 5.98
CA GLU A 35 -11.48 11.20 6.72
C GLU A 35 -12.85 10.57 6.42
N LEU A 36 -12.89 9.24 6.28
CA LEU A 36 -14.09 8.47 5.99
C LEU A 36 -14.76 7.94 7.26
N ASP A 37 -16.09 7.73 7.18
CA ASP A 37 -16.80 6.97 8.20
C ASP A 37 -16.32 5.52 8.24
N ASN A 38 -16.31 4.93 9.44
CA ASN A 38 -15.86 3.56 9.67
C ASN A 38 -16.89 2.72 10.44
N GLN A 39 -18.16 3.12 10.47
CA GLN A 39 -19.21 2.36 11.15
C GLN A 39 -19.60 1.11 10.36
N ILE A 40 -19.50 1.16 9.03
CA ILE A 40 -19.73 0.05 8.12
C ILE A 40 -18.47 -0.13 7.26
N GLY A 41 -17.93 -1.35 7.23
CA GLY A 41 -16.72 -1.65 6.46
C GLY A 41 -16.48 -3.15 6.33
N ASN A 42 -15.23 -3.53 6.12
CA ASN A 42 -14.85 -4.91 5.85
C ASN A 42 -15.22 -5.87 7.00
N SER A 43 -14.98 -5.48 8.26
CA SER A 43 -15.32 -6.31 9.42
C SER A 43 -16.82 -6.60 9.52
N THR A 44 -17.67 -5.62 9.25
CA THR A 44 -19.12 -5.80 9.22
C THR A 44 -19.58 -6.64 8.04
N ASN A 45 -18.98 -6.46 6.86
CA ASN A 45 -19.28 -7.25 5.68
C ASN A 45 -18.93 -8.73 5.87
N LEU A 46 -17.80 -9.00 6.50
CA LEU A 46 -17.34 -10.36 6.76
C LEU A 46 -18.12 -11.05 7.89
N SER A 47 -18.64 -10.29 8.86
CA SER A 47 -19.42 -10.82 9.99
C SER A 47 -20.87 -11.11 9.62
N VAL A 48 -21.50 -10.24 8.83
CA VAL A 48 -22.93 -10.32 8.50
C VAL A 48 -23.02 -10.20 7.00
N LYS A 49 -23.33 -11.26 6.25
CA LYS A 49 -23.46 -11.26 4.77
C LYS A 49 -24.13 -9.98 4.24
N THR A 50 -23.36 -8.89 4.17
CA THR A 50 -23.84 -7.60 3.66
C THR A 50 -23.40 -7.43 2.21
N ASN A 51 -24.14 -6.61 1.49
CA ASN A 51 -23.78 -6.25 0.12
C ASN A 51 -22.56 -5.31 0.16
N PHE A 52 -21.43 -5.71 -0.43
CA PHE A 52 -20.20 -4.91 -0.53
C PHE A 52 -20.43 -3.53 -1.20
N ASP A 53 -21.44 -3.42 -2.04
CA ASP A 53 -21.81 -2.15 -2.66
C ASP A 53 -22.28 -1.08 -1.66
N LYS A 54 -22.81 -1.48 -0.51
CA LYS A 54 -23.27 -0.55 0.52
C LYS A 54 -22.16 0.02 1.39
N SER A 55 -21.02 -0.66 1.45
CA SER A 55 -19.88 -0.28 2.30
C SER A 55 -18.76 0.41 1.52
N LYS A 56 -18.83 0.41 0.17
CA LYS A 56 -17.83 1.09 -0.64
C LYS A 56 -18.13 2.57 -0.78
N VAL A 57 -17.08 3.36 -0.79
CA VAL A 57 -17.12 4.81 -1.05
C VAL A 57 -16.24 5.11 -2.25
N GLU A 58 -16.72 5.84 -3.24
CA GLU A 58 -15.89 6.38 -4.31
C GLU A 58 -15.25 7.69 -3.82
N ILE A 59 -13.92 7.71 -3.67
CA ILE A 59 -13.18 8.87 -3.16
C ILE A 59 -12.61 9.74 -4.28
N GLU A 60 -12.36 9.15 -5.43
CA GLU A 60 -11.91 9.78 -6.67
C GLU A 60 -12.47 8.97 -7.85
N LYS A 61 -12.50 9.56 -9.04
CA LYS A 61 -12.97 8.86 -10.24
C LYS A 61 -12.27 7.50 -10.41
N ASN A 62 -13.05 6.44 -10.47
CA ASN A 62 -12.63 5.05 -10.59
C ASN A 62 -11.88 4.48 -9.36
N LEU A 63 -11.82 5.18 -8.22
CA LEU A 63 -11.18 4.70 -7.00
C LEU A 63 -12.19 4.52 -5.88
N PHE A 64 -12.41 3.28 -5.51
CA PHE A 64 -13.38 2.86 -4.50
C PHE A 64 -12.66 2.30 -3.27
N ILE A 65 -13.15 2.63 -2.09
CA ILE A 65 -12.60 2.19 -0.80
C ILE A 65 -13.68 1.45 -0.01
N ILE A 66 -13.31 0.34 0.58
CA ILE A 66 -14.02 -0.28 1.70
C ILE A 66 -13.10 -0.14 2.91
N THR A 67 -13.51 0.64 3.91
CA THR A 67 -12.77 0.80 5.17
C THR A 67 -12.79 -0.51 5.97
N SER A 68 -11.96 -0.64 7.01
CA SER A 68 -11.94 -1.88 7.82
C SER A 68 -13.24 -2.11 8.60
N GLY A 69 -14.01 -1.06 8.86
CA GLY A 69 -15.13 -1.11 9.80
C GLY A 69 -14.70 -1.06 11.27
N PRO A 70 -15.63 -1.21 12.20
CA PRO A 70 -15.33 -1.31 13.62
C PRO A 70 -14.42 -2.49 13.91
N VAL A 71 -13.55 -2.37 14.93
CA VAL A 71 -12.67 -3.46 15.35
C VAL A 71 -13.53 -4.64 15.89
N PRO A 72 -13.50 -5.80 15.23
CA PRO A 72 -14.28 -6.94 15.68
C PRO A 72 -13.59 -7.67 16.85
N PRO A 73 -14.30 -8.49 17.61
CA PRO A 73 -13.69 -9.27 18.69
C PRO A 73 -12.75 -10.39 18.18
N ASN A 74 -12.92 -10.84 16.94
CA ASN A 74 -12.22 -11.97 16.34
C ASN A 74 -11.69 -11.67 14.93
N PRO A 75 -10.76 -10.71 14.77
CA PRO A 75 -10.28 -10.25 13.44
C PRO A 75 -9.73 -11.40 12.57
N SER A 76 -8.86 -12.23 13.11
CA SER A 76 -8.20 -13.31 12.34
C SER A 76 -9.16 -14.42 11.89
N GLU A 77 -10.23 -14.69 12.66
CA GLU A 77 -11.26 -15.63 12.24
C GLU A 77 -12.04 -15.12 11.02
N LEU A 78 -12.30 -13.80 10.98
CA LEU A 78 -12.98 -13.18 9.85
C LEU A 78 -12.17 -13.30 8.57
N VAL A 79 -10.84 -13.20 8.64
CA VAL A 79 -9.95 -13.39 7.49
C VAL A 79 -10.00 -14.83 6.94
N LEU A 80 -10.30 -15.80 7.79
CA LEU A 80 -10.46 -17.21 7.40
C LEU A 80 -11.88 -17.56 6.91
N SER A 81 -12.82 -16.63 6.99
CA SER A 81 -14.22 -16.88 6.64
C SER A 81 -14.46 -17.05 5.15
N ASN A 82 -15.55 -17.72 4.79
CA ASN A 82 -15.97 -17.87 3.39
C ASN A 82 -16.32 -16.54 2.74
N GLN A 83 -16.72 -15.55 3.53
CA GLN A 83 -17.05 -14.20 3.06
C GLN A 83 -15.86 -13.50 2.40
N VAL A 84 -14.62 -13.86 2.78
CA VAL A 84 -13.42 -13.36 2.11
C VAL A 84 -13.40 -13.82 0.64
N LYS A 85 -13.73 -15.07 0.35
CA LYS A 85 -13.83 -15.56 -1.04
C LYS A 85 -14.91 -14.83 -1.82
N GLU A 86 -16.07 -14.60 -1.19
CA GLU A 86 -17.16 -13.83 -1.80
C GLU A 86 -16.74 -12.38 -2.13
N LEU A 87 -15.92 -11.75 -1.27
CA LEU A 87 -15.33 -10.43 -1.51
C LEU A 87 -14.36 -10.45 -2.70
N PHE A 88 -13.50 -11.47 -2.79
CA PHE A 88 -12.56 -11.63 -3.90
C PHE A 88 -13.30 -11.84 -5.22
N ASP A 89 -14.32 -12.70 -5.24
CA ASP A 89 -15.17 -12.93 -6.42
C ASP A 89 -15.90 -11.66 -6.85
N TYR A 90 -16.41 -10.89 -5.89
CA TYR A 90 -17.02 -9.59 -6.13
C TYR A 90 -16.02 -8.60 -6.73
N ALA A 91 -14.82 -8.52 -6.16
CA ALA A 91 -13.77 -7.62 -6.63
C ALA A 91 -13.34 -7.97 -8.06
N GLN A 92 -13.06 -9.25 -8.36
CA GLN A 92 -12.69 -9.72 -9.70
C GLN A 92 -13.72 -9.40 -10.77
N LYS A 93 -15.02 -9.49 -10.44
CA LYS A 93 -16.10 -9.23 -11.41
C LYS A 93 -16.30 -7.75 -11.72
N ASN A 94 -15.98 -6.86 -10.78
CA ASN A 94 -16.41 -5.46 -10.84
C ASN A 94 -15.25 -4.46 -11.00
N TYR A 95 -13.99 -4.87 -10.84
CA TYR A 95 -12.82 -3.99 -10.83
C TYR A 95 -11.68 -4.57 -11.66
N ASP A 96 -10.88 -3.67 -12.26
CA ASP A 96 -9.65 -4.04 -12.98
C ASP A 96 -8.52 -4.38 -12.01
N TYR A 97 -8.49 -3.69 -10.86
CA TYR A 97 -7.49 -3.90 -9.80
C TYR A 97 -8.15 -3.91 -8.43
N PHE A 98 -7.70 -4.85 -7.61
CA PHE A 98 -8.12 -5.01 -6.23
C PHE A 98 -6.90 -4.95 -5.32
N PHE A 99 -6.82 -3.90 -4.49
CA PHE A 99 -5.76 -3.71 -3.51
C PHE A 99 -6.24 -4.07 -2.11
N ILE A 100 -5.41 -4.79 -1.38
CA ILE A 100 -5.67 -5.20 0.00
C ILE A 100 -4.63 -4.51 0.88
N ASP A 101 -5.07 -3.65 1.81
CA ASP A 101 -4.21 -3.07 2.85
C ASP A 101 -4.21 -3.97 4.07
N THR A 102 -3.03 -4.45 4.48
CA THR A 102 -2.90 -5.46 5.54
C THR A 102 -2.11 -4.92 6.73
N PRO A 103 -2.31 -5.49 7.94
CA PRO A 103 -1.43 -5.22 9.06
C PRO A 103 0.01 -5.70 8.76
N PRO A 104 1.03 -5.20 9.53
CA PRO A 104 2.40 -5.61 9.35
C PRO A 104 2.59 -7.13 9.57
N ILE A 105 3.16 -7.81 8.57
CA ILE A 105 3.33 -9.27 8.52
C ILE A 105 4.16 -9.85 9.69
N GLY A 106 5.01 -9.03 10.31
CA GLY A 106 5.82 -9.46 11.45
C GLY A 106 5.06 -9.59 12.77
N TYR A 107 3.82 -9.14 12.83
CA TYR A 107 3.00 -9.17 14.04
C TYR A 107 1.76 -10.06 13.91
N ILE A 108 1.22 -10.21 12.70
CA ILE A 108 -0.08 -10.84 12.46
C ILE A 108 0.00 -11.70 11.21
N THR A 109 -0.53 -12.92 11.30
CA THR A 109 -0.51 -13.92 10.21
C THR A 109 -1.58 -13.69 9.14
N ASP A 110 -2.53 -12.78 9.36
CA ASP A 110 -3.66 -12.50 8.46
C ASP A 110 -3.19 -12.19 7.03
N ALA A 111 -2.11 -11.40 6.89
CA ALA A 111 -1.51 -11.08 5.60
C ALA A 111 -0.98 -12.32 4.85
N LEU A 112 -0.53 -13.35 5.57
CA LEU A 112 -0.06 -14.61 4.96
C LEU A 112 -1.23 -15.42 4.38
N VAL A 113 -2.35 -15.44 5.08
CA VAL A 113 -3.57 -16.10 4.59
C VAL A 113 -4.03 -15.41 3.30
N LEU A 114 -4.12 -14.09 3.30
CA LEU A 114 -4.53 -13.30 2.15
C LEU A 114 -3.55 -13.41 0.98
N SER A 115 -2.25 -13.58 1.24
CA SER A 115 -1.23 -13.70 0.19
C SER A 115 -1.41 -14.90 -0.72
N SER A 116 -2.12 -15.95 -0.26
CA SER A 116 -2.45 -17.12 -1.09
C SER A 116 -3.59 -16.88 -2.08
N LEU A 117 -4.35 -15.80 -1.89
CA LEU A 117 -5.53 -15.45 -2.67
C LEU A 117 -5.27 -14.35 -3.71
N VAL A 118 -4.10 -13.70 -3.67
CA VAL A 118 -3.75 -12.59 -4.56
C VAL A 118 -2.75 -13.01 -5.63
N ASP A 119 -2.73 -12.30 -6.75
CA ASP A 119 -1.78 -12.51 -7.84
C ASP A 119 -0.37 -12.01 -7.47
N HIS A 120 -0.29 -10.89 -6.73
CA HIS A 120 0.96 -10.23 -6.37
C HIS A 120 0.95 -9.72 -4.94
N SER A 121 2.08 -9.89 -4.24
CA SER A 121 2.31 -9.34 -2.90
C SER A 121 3.37 -8.24 -2.94
N ILE A 122 3.08 -7.09 -2.30
CA ILE A 122 4.03 -5.99 -2.19
C ILE A 122 4.39 -5.82 -0.72
N PHE A 123 5.66 -6.08 -0.40
CA PHE A 123 6.20 -5.85 0.93
C PHE A 123 6.74 -4.44 1.04
N VAL A 124 6.30 -3.69 2.05
CA VAL A 124 6.77 -2.31 2.28
C VAL A 124 7.64 -2.30 3.53
N MET A 125 8.91 -1.95 3.36
CA MET A 125 9.89 -1.90 4.44
C MET A 125 10.34 -0.46 4.68
N ASN A 126 10.14 0.06 5.91
CA ASN A 126 10.62 1.38 6.28
C ASN A 126 12.10 1.32 6.68
N THR A 127 12.97 1.92 5.87
CA THR A 127 14.44 1.87 6.05
C THR A 127 14.94 2.59 7.31
N ASN A 128 14.12 3.43 7.96
CA ASN A 128 14.50 4.06 9.21
C ASN A 128 14.47 3.06 10.39
N PHE A 129 13.68 2.00 10.29
CA PHE A 129 13.49 1.00 11.35
C PHE A 129 13.99 -0.39 10.95
N ALA A 130 14.04 -0.69 9.65
CA ALA A 130 14.43 -1.99 9.14
C ALA A 130 15.92 -2.27 9.41
N LYS A 131 16.20 -3.46 9.90
CA LYS A 131 17.55 -4.01 10.10
C LYS A 131 17.78 -5.12 9.06
N LYS A 132 19.07 -5.51 8.85
CA LYS A 132 19.43 -6.64 7.97
C LYS A 132 18.64 -7.92 8.32
N LYS A 133 18.41 -8.19 9.59
CA LYS A 133 17.58 -9.32 10.06
C LYS A 133 16.13 -9.29 9.53
N SER A 134 15.59 -8.10 9.22
CA SER A 134 14.23 -7.98 8.68
C SER A 134 14.14 -8.48 7.23
N LEU A 135 15.22 -8.39 6.46
CA LEU A 135 15.31 -8.96 5.12
C LEU A 135 15.34 -10.49 5.17
N ASN A 136 16.20 -11.06 6.01
CA ASN A 136 16.28 -12.51 6.18
C ASN A 136 14.93 -13.10 6.64
N PHE A 137 14.26 -12.42 7.57
CA PHE A 137 12.92 -12.80 8.02
C PHE A 137 11.89 -12.74 6.87
N LEU A 138 11.96 -11.73 6.02
CA LEU A 138 11.08 -11.61 4.85
C LEU A 138 11.33 -12.73 3.84
N GLU A 139 12.61 -13.04 3.53
CA GLU A 139 12.99 -14.14 2.66
C GLU A 139 12.44 -15.48 3.18
N GLU A 140 12.63 -15.75 4.48
CA GLU A 140 12.10 -16.96 5.13
C GLU A 140 10.56 -17.07 5.03
N ILE A 141 9.84 -15.95 5.20
CA ILE A 141 8.38 -15.92 5.05
C ILE A 141 7.97 -16.22 3.60
N ILE A 142 8.61 -15.56 2.62
CA ILE A 142 8.31 -15.76 1.20
C ILE A 142 8.49 -17.23 0.81
N GLU A 143 9.58 -17.85 1.23
CA GLU A 143 9.87 -19.26 0.95
C GLU A 143 8.87 -20.20 1.62
N LYS A 144 8.67 -20.06 2.94
CA LYS A 144 7.77 -20.93 3.72
C LYS A 144 6.31 -20.83 3.26
N SER A 145 5.86 -19.61 2.95
CA SER A 145 4.48 -19.37 2.51
C SER A 145 4.29 -19.55 1.00
N LYS A 146 5.36 -19.90 0.26
CA LYS A 146 5.35 -20.11 -1.20
C LYS A 146 4.73 -18.94 -1.98
N ILE A 147 5.05 -17.70 -1.55
CA ILE A 147 4.56 -16.49 -2.20
C ILE A 147 5.26 -16.34 -3.56
N ARG A 148 4.55 -16.65 -4.66
CA ARG A 148 5.14 -16.79 -5.99
C ARG A 148 5.54 -15.48 -6.64
N SER A 149 4.68 -14.47 -6.54
CA SER A 149 4.93 -13.15 -7.13
C SER A 149 4.97 -12.11 -6.04
N ASN A 150 6.14 -11.49 -5.86
CA ASN A 150 6.34 -10.51 -4.82
C ASN A 150 7.29 -9.39 -5.25
N ALA A 151 7.15 -8.24 -4.61
CA ALA A 151 8.05 -7.10 -4.75
C ALA A 151 8.32 -6.47 -3.38
N LEU A 152 9.51 -5.86 -3.23
CA LEU A 152 9.88 -5.12 -2.03
C LEU A 152 10.00 -3.63 -2.35
N ILE A 153 9.26 -2.81 -1.60
CA ILE A 153 9.38 -1.35 -1.63
C ILE A 153 10.15 -0.90 -0.39
N LEU A 154 11.26 -0.21 -0.60
CA LEU A 154 12.01 0.45 0.46
C LEU A 154 11.49 1.88 0.63
N ASN A 155 10.75 2.13 1.70
CA ASN A 155 10.23 3.44 2.05
C ASN A 155 11.14 4.17 3.04
N GLY A 156 11.17 5.51 3.00
CA GLY A 156 11.95 6.34 3.91
C GLY A 156 13.47 6.34 3.61
N VAL A 157 13.86 6.05 2.39
CA VAL A 157 15.28 6.08 1.97
C VAL A 157 15.81 7.52 1.97
N ARG A 158 16.85 7.79 2.75
CA ARG A 158 17.47 9.11 2.82
C ARG A 158 18.36 9.37 1.61
N LYS A 159 18.16 10.50 0.94
CA LYS A 159 18.86 10.93 -0.28
C LYS A 159 20.40 10.86 -0.20
N ASN A 160 20.98 11.13 0.99
CA ASN A 160 22.44 11.15 1.19
C ASN A 160 23.09 9.76 1.20
N ARG A 161 22.35 8.67 1.46
CA ARG A 161 22.88 7.30 1.38
C ARG A 161 22.99 6.80 -0.06
N PHE A 162 22.15 7.28 -0.98
CA PHE A 162 22.19 6.89 -2.39
C PHE A 162 23.39 7.48 -3.13
N LYS A 163 23.80 8.70 -2.82
CA LYS A 163 24.99 9.33 -3.48
C LYS A 163 26.28 8.53 -3.28
N TYR A 164 26.40 7.82 -2.16
CA TYR A 164 27.62 7.05 -1.85
C TYR A 164 27.69 5.71 -2.59
N TYR A 165 26.55 5.13 -2.96
CA TYR A 165 26.50 3.83 -3.61
C TYR A 165 26.62 3.92 -5.15
N TYR A 166 26.03 4.97 -5.75
CA TYR A 166 26.10 5.19 -7.19
C TYR A 166 27.44 5.78 -7.65
N GLY A 167 28.21 6.40 -6.78
CA GLY A 167 29.53 6.96 -7.09
C GLY A 167 30.62 5.91 -7.31
N LYS A 168 30.42 4.65 -6.94
CA LYS A 168 31.43 3.60 -6.99
C LYS A 168 31.26 2.62 -8.18
N TYR A 169 30.13 2.69 -8.90
CA TYR A 169 29.87 1.91 -10.12
C TYR A 169 29.21 2.79 -11.18
N GLY A 170 29.86 3.90 -11.51
CA GLY A 170 29.35 4.81 -12.51
C GLY A 170 29.85 4.45 -13.91
N TYR A 171 29.03 3.79 -14.71
CA TYR A 171 29.01 4.02 -16.16
C TYR A 171 27.82 4.91 -16.46
N GLY A 172 28.10 6.17 -16.79
CA GLY A 172 27.11 7.17 -17.06
C GLY A 172 26.46 7.01 -18.43
N TYR A 173 25.14 7.08 -18.46
CA TYR A 173 24.39 7.65 -19.55
C TYR A 173 23.53 8.76 -18.98
N GLY A 174 24.04 9.99 -19.07
CA GLY A 174 23.31 11.18 -18.71
C GLY A 174 22.40 11.61 -19.86
N TYR A 175 21.08 11.59 -19.63
CA TYR A 175 20.18 12.49 -20.35
C TYR A 175 19.72 13.54 -19.35
N GLY A 176 20.42 14.67 -19.39
CA GLY A 176 20.05 15.88 -18.67
C GLY A 176 19.00 16.66 -19.47
N TYR A 177 17.78 16.74 -18.95
CA TYR A 177 16.88 17.85 -19.27
C TYR A 177 16.92 18.84 -18.11
N GLY A 178 17.80 19.84 -18.27
CA GLY A 178 17.85 21.00 -17.42
C GLY A 178 16.85 22.05 -17.90
N TYR A 179 15.80 22.31 -17.11
CA TYR A 179 15.09 23.57 -17.17
C TYR A 179 15.57 24.45 -16.01
N GLY A 180 16.54 25.30 -16.35
CA GLY A 180 16.98 26.37 -15.47
C GLY A 180 16.12 27.62 -15.68
N TYR A 181 15.36 28.00 -14.65
CA TYR A 181 14.87 29.37 -14.52
C TYR A 181 15.76 30.08 -13.50
N GLY A 182 16.71 30.83 -14.03
CA GLY A 182 17.50 31.78 -13.27
C GLY A 182 16.77 33.13 -13.19
N TYR A 183 16.41 33.54 -11.97
CA TYR A 183 16.14 34.94 -11.67
C TYR A 183 17.33 35.46 -10.87
N GLY A 184 18.19 36.21 -11.59
CA GLY A 184 19.22 37.03 -10.99
C GLY A 184 18.62 38.36 -10.53
N TYR A 185 18.75 38.70 -9.24
CA TYR A 185 18.71 40.07 -8.76
C TYR A 185 20.12 40.41 -8.25
N GLY A 186 20.81 41.25 -9.04
CA GLY A 186 22.01 41.92 -8.59
C GLY A 186 21.64 43.16 -7.78
N TYR A 187 22.28 43.34 -6.67
CA TYR A 187 22.49 44.67 -6.05
C TYR A 187 23.98 44.81 -5.79
N GLY A 188 24.55 45.73 -6.56
CA GLY A 188 25.84 46.29 -6.24
C GLY A 188 25.70 47.31 -5.09
N SER A 189 26.71 47.39 -4.27
CA SER A 189 27.03 48.60 -3.49
C SER A 189 28.51 48.73 -3.39
N GLU A 190 28.94 49.90 -3.88
CA GLU A 190 30.28 50.48 -3.79
C GLU A 190 30.64 50.88 -2.34
N ASN A 191 31.96 50.97 -2.13
CA ASN A 191 32.71 51.88 -1.26
C ASN A 191 32.66 51.70 0.27
N LYS A 192 33.70 51.37 0.86
CA LYS A 192 34.93 52.08 1.30
C LYS A 192 35.88 51.13 1.99
#